data_b30307181422f5d517601356a11df66f
#
_entry.id   b30307181422f5d517601356a11df66f
#
_cell.length_a   1.000
_cell.length_b   1.000
_cell.length_c   1.000
_cell.angle_alpha   90.00
_cell.angle_beta   90.00
_cell.angle_gamma   90.00
#
_symmetry.space_group_name_H-M   'P 1'
#
loop_
_entity.id
_entity.type
_entity.pdbx_description
1 polymer ?
#
loop_
_entity_poly.entity_id
_entity_poly.type
_entity_poly.pdbx_seq_one_letter_code
_entity_poly.pdbx_strand_id
1 'polypeptide(L)'
;MKRVKIIVLVAVALFAMVGTVSAQHTVSLVGGGGMTNARLYPMQEMRPIWGVVTGGVSWRYYTAERFVGGIGVDLEYMQRGFSYSPDAYRHEDKKDYNYYTRRVNSLVVPMLWQPHFYLFKNHLRVYLEAGVTFTFNLSATYKNEVSNTSGRYKFKDLRDNWIEYGLAGGGGIDFLVKRVEFGFRARYYFGYSDMMRNRNKYYDNKTDDKNENPFYLTPLRSPVDNLMITFRVGFRFNSVGFDEWFVKRQKREKNQEVFKFRLD
;
A
#
# COMPACT_ATOMS: atom_id res chain seq x y z
N MET A 1 -11.26 -22.09 -0.35
CA MET A 1 -11.15 -22.25 -1.80
C MET A 1 -12.07 -21.33 -2.62
N LYS A 2 -13.37 -21.12 -2.28
CA LYS A 2 -14.26 -20.21 -3.04
C LYS A 2 -13.77 -18.75 -3.06
N ARG A 3 -13.21 -18.22 -1.97
CA ARG A 3 -12.74 -16.83 -1.84
C ARG A 3 -11.51 -16.53 -2.71
N VAL A 4 -10.58 -17.48 -2.86
CA VAL A 4 -9.40 -17.35 -3.74
C VAL A 4 -9.80 -17.28 -5.21
N LYS A 5 -10.81 -18.05 -5.61
CA LYS A 5 -11.34 -18.03 -6.99
C LYS A 5 -11.93 -16.67 -7.36
N ILE A 6 -12.60 -15.99 -6.42
CA ILE A 6 -13.17 -14.65 -6.65
C ILE A 6 -12.05 -13.62 -6.83
N ILE A 7 -11.00 -13.67 -6.02
CA ILE A 7 -9.85 -12.75 -6.13
C ILE A 7 -9.13 -12.94 -7.47
N VAL A 8 -8.93 -14.18 -7.89
CA VAL A 8 -8.34 -14.50 -9.20
C VAL A 8 -9.24 -14.04 -10.35
N LEU A 9 -10.56 -14.20 -10.23
CA LEU A 9 -11.51 -13.76 -11.26
C LEU A 9 -11.54 -12.24 -11.40
N VAL A 10 -11.50 -11.50 -10.29
CA VAL A 10 -11.41 -10.04 -10.29
C VAL A 10 -10.08 -9.57 -10.89
N ALA A 11 -8.96 -10.21 -10.56
CA ALA A 11 -7.67 -9.92 -11.16
C ALA A 11 -7.66 -10.17 -12.68
N VAL A 12 -8.23 -11.29 -13.14
CA VAL A 12 -8.35 -11.60 -14.56
C VAL A 12 -9.28 -10.62 -15.29
N ALA A 13 -10.41 -10.22 -14.68
CA ALA A 13 -11.32 -9.23 -15.26
C ALA A 13 -10.66 -7.85 -15.38
N LEU A 14 -9.83 -7.44 -14.42
CA LEU A 14 -9.04 -6.20 -14.51
C LEU A 14 -8.00 -6.26 -15.64
N PHE A 15 -7.41 -7.44 -15.90
CA PHE A 15 -6.49 -7.63 -17.03
C PHE A 15 -7.21 -7.65 -18.39
N ALA A 16 -8.46 -8.11 -18.46
CA ALA A 16 -9.23 -8.18 -19.72
C ALA A 16 -9.75 -6.82 -20.22
N MET A 17 -9.78 -5.80 -19.38
CA MET A 17 -10.19 -4.42 -19.76
C MET A 17 -9.09 -3.65 -20.52
N VAL A 18 -7.98 -4.27 -20.91
CA VAL A 18 -6.89 -3.64 -21.67
C VAL A 18 -7.25 -3.56 -23.16
N GLY A 19 -8.26 -2.77 -23.48
CA GLY A 19 -8.64 -2.48 -24.89
C GLY A 19 -7.99 -1.20 -25.39
N THR A 20 -7.35 -1.32 -26.51
CA THR A 20 -6.99 -0.36 -27.57
C THR A 20 -7.24 1.14 -27.33
N VAL A 21 -6.48 1.77 -26.48
CA VAL A 21 -6.31 3.23 -26.45
C VAL A 21 -4.81 3.55 -26.48
N SER A 22 -4.44 4.65 -27.12
CA SER A 22 -3.07 5.16 -27.29
C SER A 22 -2.38 5.54 -25.95
N ALA A 23 -2.50 4.71 -24.95
CA ALA A 23 -2.04 4.91 -23.59
C ALA A 23 -0.94 3.93 -23.23
N GLN A 24 -0.06 4.35 -22.35
CA GLN A 24 1.05 3.54 -21.88
C GLN A 24 0.63 2.71 -20.67
N HIS A 25 0.67 1.40 -20.82
CA HIS A 25 0.52 0.48 -19.70
C HIS A 25 1.89 0.07 -19.17
N THR A 26 2.01 0.03 -17.85
CA THR A 26 3.21 -0.49 -17.17
C THR A 26 2.81 -1.55 -16.18
N VAL A 27 3.49 -2.67 -16.20
CA VAL A 27 3.42 -3.71 -15.18
C VAL A 27 4.78 -3.78 -14.49
N SER A 28 4.77 -3.76 -13.15
CA SER A 28 6.00 -3.72 -12.37
C SER A 28 5.95 -4.72 -11.23
N LEU A 29 7.10 -5.27 -10.91
CA LEU A 29 7.33 -5.97 -9.65
C LEU A 29 7.80 -4.94 -8.60
N VAL A 30 7.30 -5.08 -7.39
CA VAL A 30 7.56 -4.19 -6.27
C VAL A 30 8.07 -5.00 -5.09
N GLY A 31 9.10 -4.51 -4.42
CA GLY A 31 9.60 -5.13 -3.20
C GLY A 31 10.29 -4.13 -2.29
N GLY A 32 10.21 -4.34 -1.01
CA GLY A 32 10.84 -3.45 -0.04
C GLY A 32 10.45 -3.72 1.39
N GLY A 33 10.62 -2.72 2.22
CA GLY A 33 10.31 -2.80 3.64
C GLY A 33 10.05 -1.45 4.27
N GLY A 34 9.75 -1.48 5.55
CA GLY A 34 9.44 -0.25 6.26
C GLY A 34 9.12 -0.47 7.73
N MET A 35 8.19 0.32 8.22
CA MET A 35 7.70 0.24 9.59
C MET A 35 6.18 0.26 9.65
N THR A 36 5.64 -0.29 10.72
CA THR A 36 4.21 -0.32 11.01
C THR A 36 3.95 0.04 12.46
N ASN A 37 2.83 0.68 12.70
CA ASN A 37 2.33 0.95 14.04
C ASN A 37 0.79 1.00 14.02
N ALA A 38 0.14 0.85 15.18
CA ALA A 38 -1.30 1.05 15.29
C ALA A 38 -1.61 2.26 16.17
N ARG A 39 -2.75 2.87 15.93
CA ARG A 39 -3.32 3.93 16.78
C ARG A 39 -4.41 3.33 17.65
N LEU A 40 -4.06 2.92 18.85
CA LEU A 40 -5.02 2.35 19.80
C LEU A 40 -5.74 3.44 20.59
N TYR A 41 -7.03 3.24 20.82
CA TYR A 41 -7.80 4.07 21.74
C TYR A 41 -8.60 3.16 22.71
N PRO A 42 -8.52 3.34 24.02
CA PRO A 42 -7.67 4.31 24.74
C PRO A 42 -6.18 4.18 24.38
N MET A 43 -5.48 5.31 24.48
CA MET A 43 -4.05 5.39 24.13
C MET A 43 -3.25 4.40 24.99
N GLN A 44 -2.37 3.66 24.34
CA GLN A 44 -1.44 2.72 24.95
C GLN A 44 -0.01 3.15 24.65
N GLU A 45 0.95 2.72 25.46
CA GLU A 45 2.36 2.91 25.14
C GLU A 45 2.74 1.98 24.00
N MET A 46 3.10 2.58 22.86
CA MET A 46 3.31 1.87 21.59
C MET A 46 4.77 1.92 21.17
N ARG A 47 5.21 0.85 20.50
CA ARG A 47 6.51 0.79 19.83
C ARG A 47 6.31 0.46 18.35
N PRO A 48 6.86 1.25 17.42
CA PRO A 48 6.83 0.90 16.00
C PRO A 48 7.54 -0.43 15.74
N ILE A 49 6.98 -1.25 14.85
CA ILE A 49 7.63 -2.46 14.37
C ILE A 49 8.43 -2.11 13.12
N TRP A 50 9.73 -2.20 13.21
CA TRP A 50 10.65 -2.02 12.10
C TRP A 50 10.92 -3.32 11.34
N GLY A 51 11.41 -3.21 10.09
CA GLY A 51 11.78 -4.35 9.29
C GLY A 51 10.61 -5.19 8.80
N VAL A 52 9.41 -4.61 8.71
CA VAL A 52 8.29 -5.24 8.02
C VAL A 52 8.54 -5.22 6.52
N VAL A 53 8.15 -6.29 5.83
CA VAL A 53 8.39 -6.46 4.41
C VAL A 53 7.13 -6.29 3.59
N THR A 54 7.30 -5.86 2.35
CA THR A 54 6.25 -5.80 1.34
C THR A 54 6.78 -6.25 0.00
N GLY A 55 5.89 -6.82 -0.83
CA GLY A 55 6.22 -7.20 -2.19
C GLY A 55 4.97 -7.54 -2.98
N GLY A 56 5.01 -7.31 -4.28
CA GLY A 56 3.84 -7.52 -5.10
C GLY A 56 3.99 -7.08 -6.54
N VAL A 57 2.84 -6.89 -7.17
CA VAL A 57 2.71 -6.48 -8.57
C VAL A 57 1.95 -5.16 -8.62
N SER A 58 2.41 -4.27 -9.48
CA SER A 58 1.82 -2.95 -9.73
C SER A 58 1.45 -2.83 -11.19
N TRP A 59 0.24 -2.41 -11.47
CA TRP A 59 -0.20 -2.03 -12.80
C TRP A 59 -0.51 -0.54 -12.85
N ARG A 60 -0.03 0.13 -13.89
CA ARG A 60 -0.25 1.56 -14.13
C ARG A 60 -0.72 1.80 -15.55
N TYR A 61 -1.63 2.73 -15.67
CA TYR A 61 -2.11 3.29 -16.91
C TYR A 61 -1.78 4.77 -16.93
N TYR A 62 -0.94 5.18 -17.86
CA TYR A 62 -0.55 6.58 -18.04
C TYR A 62 -1.26 7.15 -19.25
N THR A 63 -1.98 8.25 -19.03
CA THR A 63 -2.61 8.99 -20.13
C THR A 63 -1.55 9.78 -20.90
N ALA A 64 -1.83 10.08 -22.18
CA ALA A 64 -0.95 10.90 -23.00
C ALA A 64 -0.91 12.38 -22.54
N GLU A 65 -1.89 12.80 -21.73
CA GLU A 65 -1.98 14.18 -21.25
C GLU A 65 -1.16 14.37 -19.97
N ARG A 66 -0.31 15.42 -19.96
CA ARG A 66 0.65 15.67 -18.89
C ARG A 66 0.03 15.92 -17.51
N PHE A 67 -1.18 16.48 -17.47
CA PHE A 67 -1.79 16.93 -16.21
C PHE A 67 -2.80 15.94 -15.58
N VAL A 68 -3.28 14.98 -16.34
CA VAL A 68 -4.25 14.00 -15.83
C VAL A 68 -3.56 12.94 -14.97
N GLY A 69 -2.27 12.69 -15.21
CA GLY A 69 -1.50 11.69 -14.49
C GLY A 69 -1.83 10.26 -14.89
N GLY A 70 -1.38 9.33 -14.09
CA GLY A 70 -1.67 7.92 -14.21
C GLY A 70 -2.70 7.46 -13.19
N ILE A 71 -3.38 6.39 -13.51
CA ILE A 71 -4.16 5.62 -12.55
C ILE A 71 -3.55 4.23 -12.41
N GLY A 72 -3.69 3.60 -11.26
CA GLY A 72 -3.13 2.28 -11.09
C GLY A 72 -3.72 1.51 -9.93
N VAL A 73 -3.46 0.22 -10.00
CA VAL A 73 -3.84 -0.74 -8.97
C VAL A 73 -2.63 -1.61 -8.65
N ASP A 74 -2.34 -1.77 -7.38
CA ASP A 74 -1.31 -2.68 -6.92
C ASP A 74 -1.96 -3.89 -6.22
N LEU A 75 -1.25 -4.99 -6.22
CA LEU A 75 -1.55 -6.16 -5.42
C LEU A 75 -0.29 -6.46 -4.60
N GLU A 76 -0.29 -6.10 -3.33
CA GLU A 76 0.88 -6.16 -2.47
C GLU A 76 0.64 -7.09 -1.27
N TYR A 77 1.52 -8.06 -1.09
CA TYR A 77 1.69 -8.72 0.19
C TYR A 77 2.42 -7.77 1.13
N MET A 78 1.91 -7.58 2.34
CA MET A 78 2.47 -6.64 3.31
C MET A 78 2.40 -7.20 4.73
N GLN A 79 3.50 -7.11 5.44
CA GLN A 79 3.52 -7.33 6.89
C GLN A 79 3.10 -6.04 7.59
N ARG A 80 2.16 -6.17 8.52
CA ARG A 80 1.60 -5.06 9.31
C ARG A 80 1.49 -5.47 10.76
N GLY A 81 1.15 -4.56 11.64
CA GLY A 81 0.86 -4.92 13.01
C GLY A 81 1.09 -3.80 14.02
N PHE A 82 1.15 -4.21 15.26
CA PHE A 82 1.36 -3.31 16.38
C PHE A 82 2.19 -3.97 17.47
N SER A 83 2.82 -3.13 18.27
CA SER A 83 3.53 -3.53 19.48
C SER A 83 3.20 -2.53 20.58
N TYR A 84 2.65 -2.99 21.69
CA TYR A 84 2.30 -2.14 22.83
C TYR A 84 2.72 -2.79 24.15
N SER A 85 2.90 -1.97 25.19
CA SER A 85 3.24 -2.44 26.52
C SER A 85 1.98 -2.48 27.39
N PRO A 86 1.50 -3.67 27.77
CA PRO A 86 0.33 -3.81 28.63
C PRO A 86 0.63 -3.49 30.11
N ASP A 87 1.90 -3.44 30.48
CA ASP A 87 2.37 -3.21 31.84
C ASP A 87 3.19 -1.92 32.01
N ALA A 88 3.15 -1.02 31.02
CA ALA A 88 3.89 0.25 31.06
C ALA A 88 3.63 1.08 32.33
N TYR A 89 2.41 0.99 32.88
CA TYR A 89 2.04 1.70 34.10
C TYR A 89 2.72 1.18 35.39
N ARG A 90 3.40 0.00 35.31
CA ARG A 90 4.11 -0.63 36.44
C ARG A 90 5.59 -0.27 36.48
N HIS A 91 6.10 0.34 35.45
CA HIS A 91 7.52 0.63 35.29
C HIS A 91 7.75 2.13 35.07
N GLU A 92 8.74 2.69 35.73
CA GLU A 92 9.11 4.09 35.58
C GLU A 92 9.98 4.31 34.34
N ASP A 93 10.86 3.35 34.03
CA ASP A 93 11.74 3.42 32.86
C ASP A 93 11.18 2.62 31.68
N LYS A 94 11.15 3.25 30.49
CA LYS A 94 10.71 2.62 29.23
C LYS A 94 11.57 1.41 28.82
N LYS A 95 12.79 1.29 29.32
CA LYS A 95 13.67 0.15 29.07
C LYS A 95 13.15 -1.15 29.68
N ASP A 96 12.38 -1.02 30.76
CA ASP A 96 11.84 -2.16 31.50
C ASP A 96 10.46 -2.60 30.99
N TYR A 97 9.95 -1.95 29.95
CA TYR A 97 8.66 -2.29 29.37
C TYR A 97 8.70 -3.62 28.64
N ASN A 98 7.76 -4.50 28.98
CA ASN A 98 7.51 -5.71 28.22
C ASN A 98 6.46 -5.43 27.16
N TYR A 99 6.70 -5.93 25.96
CA TYR A 99 5.86 -5.67 24.82
C TYR A 99 5.06 -6.90 24.38
N TYR A 100 3.82 -6.67 24.04
CA TYR A 100 3.04 -7.58 23.22
C TYR A 100 3.08 -7.10 21.79
N THR A 101 3.56 -7.96 20.91
CA THR A 101 3.69 -7.66 19.47
C THR A 101 2.81 -8.60 18.67
N ARG A 102 1.96 -8.05 17.80
CA ARG A 102 1.20 -8.82 16.82
C ARG A 102 1.62 -8.39 15.42
N ARG A 103 2.08 -9.36 14.61
CA ARG A 103 2.37 -9.16 13.20
C ARG A 103 1.31 -9.85 12.37
N VAL A 104 0.76 -9.15 11.39
CA VAL A 104 -0.29 -9.60 10.49
C VAL A 104 0.24 -9.57 9.07
N ASN A 105 0.12 -10.69 8.38
CA ASN A 105 0.40 -10.79 6.97
C ASN A 105 -0.89 -10.49 6.21
N SER A 106 -0.86 -9.52 5.35
CA SER A 106 -2.04 -9.00 4.66
C SER A 106 -1.79 -8.91 3.16
N LEU A 107 -2.85 -9.03 2.39
CA LEU A 107 -2.91 -8.66 0.99
C LEU A 107 -3.54 -7.28 0.89
N VAL A 108 -2.80 -6.31 0.34
CA VAL A 108 -3.23 -4.92 0.22
C VAL A 108 -3.44 -4.58 -1.25
N VAL A 109 -4.57 -3.95 -1.55
CA VAL A 109 -4.96 -3.52 -2.90
C VAL A 109 -5.15 -2.01 -2.90
N PRO A 110 -4.09 -1.22 -3.14
CA PRO A 110 -4.22 0.21 -3.34
C PRO A 110 -4.72 0.53 -4.75
N MET A 111 -5.70 1.43 -4.85
CA MET A 111 -6.16 2.06 -6.08
C MET A 111 -5.71 3.51 -6.05
N LEU A 112 -4.87 3.91 -6.98
CA LEU A 112 -4.07 5.13 -6.88
C LEU A 112 -4.23 6.01 -8.11
N TRP A 113 -4.31 7.29 -7.88
CA TRP A 113 -4.06 8.33 -8.85
C TRP A 113 -2.61 8.80 -8.70
N GLN A 114 -1.90 8.97 -9.83
CA GLN A 114 -0.47 9.24 -9.88
C GLN A 114 -0.17 10.42 -10.82
N PRO A 115 -0.31 11.68 -10.35
CA PRO A 115 0.20 12.83 -11.08
C PRO A 115 1.72 12.74 -11.19
N HIS A 116 2.25 13.05 -12.37
CA HIS A 116 3.67 12.89 -12.65
C HIS A 116 4.17 13.93 -13.65
N PHE A 117 5.46 14.14 -13.64
CA PHE A 117 6.16 14.93 -14.63
C PHE A 117 7.49 14.27 -15.04
N TYR A 118 7.95 14.58 -16.23
CA TYR A 118 9.16 14.01 -16.78
C TYR A 118 10.29 15.04 -16.80
N LEU A 119 11.48 14.57 -16.43
CA LEU A 119 12.73 15.32 -16.46
C LEU A 119 13.74 14.65 -17.39
N PHE A 120 14.81 15.38 -17.72
CA PHE A 120 15.95 14.88 -18.51
C PHE A 120 15.51 14.18 -19.80
N LYS A 121 14.76 14.86 -20.66
CA LYS A 121 14.25 14.31 -21.93
C LYS A 121 13.51 12.96 -21.75
N ASN A 122 12.66 12.91 -20.72
CA ASN A 122 11.85 11.74 -20.39
C ASN A 122 12.61 10.50 -19.85
N HIS A 123 13.85 10.67 -19.38
CA HIS A 123 14.58 9.59 -18.74
C HIS A 123 14.27 9.44 -17.25
N LEU A 124 13.73 10.47 -16.65
CA LEU A 124 13.34 10.48 -15.23
C LEU A 124 11.87 10.90 -15.11
N ARG A 125 11.08 10.11 -14.44
CA ARG A 125 9.71 10.44 -14.03
C ARG A 125 9.68 10.64 -12.52
N VAL A 126 9.19 11.80 -12.08
CA VAL A 126 8.91 12.08 -10.68
C VAL A 126 7.40 12.13 -10.51
N TYR A 127 6.90 11.53 -9.45
CA TYR A 127 5.47 11.43 -9.24
C TYR A 127 5.09 11.52 -7.76
N LEU A 128 3.87 11.95 -7.55
CA LEU A 128 3.13 11.75 -6.30
C LEU A 128 2.07 10.67 -6.52
N GLU A 129 1.56 10.13 -5.45
CA GLU A 129 0.46 9.16 -5.51
C GLU A 129 -0.48 9.35 -4.32
N ALA A 130 -1.77 9.19 -4.58
CA ALA A 130 -2.80 9.22 -3.55
C ALA A 130 -3.95 8.31 -3.97
N GLY A 131 -4.61 7.69 -3.00
CA GLY A 131 -5.75 6.84 -3.30
C GLY A 131 -6.28 6.08 -2.10
N VAL A 132 -7.16 5.14 -2.39
CA VAL A 132 -7.82 4.28 -1.40
C VAL A 132 -7.16 2.91 -1.36
N THR A 133 -7.23 2.25 -0.21
CA THR A 133 -6.67 0.91 -0.02
C THR A 133 -7.70 -0.04 0.57
N PHE A 134 -7.68 -1.26 0.09
CA PHE A 134 -8.39 -2.39 0.69
C PHE A 134 -7.36 -3.41 1.16
N THR A 135 -7.55 -3.91 2.37
CA THR A 135 -6.61 -4.83 3.00
C THR A 135 -7.34 -6.09 3.43
N PHE A 136 -6.77 -7.25 3.10
CA PHE A 136 -7.28 -8.56 3.48
C PHE A 136 -6.26 -9.23 4.40
N ASN A 137 -6.61 -9.44 5.65
CA ASN A 137 -5.75 -10.09 6.63
C ASN A 137 -5.73 -11.60 6.40
N LEU A 138 -4.54 -12.18 6.21
CA LEU A 138 -4.37 -13.58 5.83
C LEU A 138 -4.00 -14.45 7.03
N SER A 139 -3.00 -14.02 7.79
CA SER A 139 -2.49 -14.74 8.95
C SER A 139 -1.84 -13.78 9.92
N ALA A 140 -1.72 -14.19 11.18
CA ALA A 140 -1.01 -13.39 12.17
C ALA A 140 -0.15 -14.26 13.09
N THR A 141 0.87 -13.64 13.65
CA THR A 141 1.73 -14.20 14.71
C THR A 141 1.77 -13.23 15.87
N TYR A 142 2.00 -13.75 17.06
CA TYR A 142 2.18 -12.93 18.25
C TYR A 142 3.46 -13.28 18.98
N LYS A 143 4.00 -12.32 19.71
CA LYS A 143 5.05 -12.46 20.70
C LYS A 143 4.64 -11.66 21.93
N ASN A 144 4.54 -12.33 23.06
CA ASN A 144 4.22 -11.70 24.35
C ASN A 144 5.45 -11.81 25.26
N GLU A 145 6.10 -10.67 25.54
CA GLU A 145 7.29 -10.62 26.36
C GLU A 145 6.99 -10.78 27.85
N VAL A 146 5.77 -10.41 28.29
CA VAL A 146 5.33 -10.56 29.71
C VAL A 146 5.28 -12.04 30.11
N SER A 147 4.73 -12.88 29.27
CA SER A 147 4.58 -14.32 29.52
C SER A 147 5.66 -15.17 28.83
N ASN A 148 6.58 -14.54 28.10
CA ASN A 148 7.61 -15.17 27.27
C ASN A 148 7.03 -16.22 26.32
N THR A 149 5.88 -15.93 25.70
CA THR A 149 5.19 -16.82 24.77
C THR A 149 5.16 -16.22 23.37
N SER A 150 5.18 -17.08 22.38
CA SER A 150 5.02 -16.68 20.99
C SER A 150 4.36 -17.79 20.21
N GLY A 151 3.64 -17.41 19.14
CA GLY A 151 2.96 -18.40 18.35
C GLY A 151 2.16 -17.82 17.20
N ARG A 152 1.36 -18.69 16.57
CA ARG A 152 0.41 -18.29 15.55
C ARG A 152 -0.86 -17.77 16.21
N TYR A 153 -1.24 -16.54 15.86
CA TYR A 153 -2.49 -15.96 16.30
C TYR A 153 -3.65 -16.44 15.43
N LYS A 154 -4.72 -16.90 16.06
CA LYS A 154 -5.94 -17.32 15.37
C LYS A 154 -6.94 -16.17 15.35
N PHE A 155 -7.29 -15.70 14.14
CA PHE A 155 -8.33 -14.70 13.98
C PHE A 155 -9.67 -15.23 14.49
N LYS A 156 -10.36 -14.39 15.28
CA LYS A 156 -11.71 -14.67 15.81
C LYS A 156 -12.69 -13.69 15.18
N ASP A 157 -13.73 -14.19 14.53
CA ASP A 157 -14.73 -13.37 13.81
C ASP A 157 -15.43 -12.35 14.71
N LEU A 158 -15.53 -12.63 16.01
CA LEU A 158 -16.12 -11.71 16.99
C LEU A 158 -15.22 -10.53 17.34
N ARG A 159 -13.89 -10.68 17.21
CA ARG A 159 -12.90 -9.72 17.69
C ARG A 159 -12.09 -9.08 16.56
N ASP A 160 -11.81 -9.81 15.50
CA ASP A 160 -10.87 -9.39 14.47
C ASP A 160 -11.57 -9.06 13.16
N ASN A 161 -11.07 -8.03 12.47
CA ASN A 161 -11.51 -7.71 11.11
C ASN A 161 -10.63 -8.43 10.09
N TRP A 162 -11.27 -9.11 9.16
CA TRP A 162 -10.59 -9.75 8.02
C TRP A 162 -10.34 -8.78 6.87
N ILE A 163 -11.17 -7.75 6.78
CA ILE A 163 -11.13 -6.75 5.72
C ILE A 163 -11.02 -5.39 6.36
N GLU A 164 -10.05 -4.63 5.92
CA GLU A 164 -9.81 -3.25 6.35
C GLU A 164 -9.76 -2.34 5.13
N TYR A 165 -9.98 -1.06 5.34
CA TYR A 165 -9.83 -0.02 4.31
C TYR A 165 -9.12 1.19 4.88
N GLY A 166 -8.52 1.96 3.98
CA GLY A 166 -7.74 3.12 4.35
C GLY A 166 -7.39 3.98 3.15
N LEU A 167 -6.43 4.86 3.35
CA LEU A 167 -5.88 5.72 2.33
C LEU A 167 -4.40 5.38 2.13
N ALA A 168 -3.88 5.66 0.96
CA ALA A 168 -2.44 5.64 0.70
C ALA A 168 -2.03 6.96 0.05
N GLY A 169 -0.86 7.44 0.44
CA GLY A 169 -0.25 8.61 -0.16
C GLY A 169 1.27 8.48 -0.15
N GLY A 170 1.90 9.04 -1.15
CA GLY A 170 3.35 8.96 -1.25
C GLY A 170 3.89 9.58 -2.52
N GLY A 171 5.06 9.14 -2.90
CA GLY A 171 5.69 9.57 -4.12
C GLY A 171 6.94 8.78 -4.42
N GLY A 172 7.50 9.03 -5.59
CA GLY A 172 8.68 8.32 -6.01
C GLY A 172 9.31 8.90 -7.26
N ILE A 173 10.37 8.22 -7.66
CA ILE A 173 11.13 8.53 -8.85
C ILE A 173 11.34 7.25 -9.66
N ASP A 174 11.17 7.33 -10.98
CA ASP A 174 11.41 6.22 -11.91
C ASP A 174 12.43 6.63 -12.97
N PHE A 175 13.43 5.82 -13.14
CA PHE A 175 14.39 5.88 -14.23
C PHE A 175 13.87 5.07 -15.41
N LEU A 176 13.73 5.70 -16.56
CA LEU A 176 13.13 5.13 -17.75
C LEU A 176 14.21 4.78 -18.77
N VAL A 177 14.39 3.48 -19.02
CA VAL A 177 15.37 2.97 -19.97
C VAL A 177 14.63 2.14 -21.02
N LYS A 178 14.42 2.71 -22.21
CA LYS A 178 13.64 2.07 -23.29
C LYS A 178 12.27 1.58 -22.78
N ARG A 179 12.08 0.27 -22.68
CA ARG A 179 10.84 -0.37 -22.20
C ARG A 179 10.88 -0.76 -20.74
N VAL A 180 12.01 -0.60 -20.06
CA VAL A 180 12.18 -0.96 -18.65
C VAL A 180 12.16 0.30 -17.80
N GLU A 181 11.57 0.23 -16.63
CA GLU A 181 11.62 1.28 -15.63
C GLU A 181 12.12 0.73 -14.29
N PHE A 182 12.95 1.52 -13.64
CA PHE A 182 13.46 1.25 -12.29
C PHE A 182 13.03 2.39 -11.40
N GLY A 183 12.39 2.09 -10.30
CA GLY A 183 11.85 3.13 -9.44
C GLY A 183 12.09 2.91 -7.96
N PHE A 184 12.18 4.02 -7.24
CA PHE A 184 12.12 4.07 -5.80
C PHE A 184 10.87 4.81 -5.37
N ARG A 185 10.18 4.28 -4.39
CA ARG A 185 8.91 4.82 -3.90
C ARG A 185 8.87 4.78 -2.37
N ALA A 186 8.44 5.88 -1.77
CA ALA A 186 8.03 5.95 -0.38
C ALA A 186 6.52 6.15 -0.31
N ARG A 187 5.82 5.27 0.42
CA ARG A 187 4.37 5.30 0.55
C ARG A 187 3.94 5.13 2.00
N TYR A 188 3.06 6.01 2.44
CA TYR A 188 2.37 5.91 3.70
C TYR A 188 0.97 5.36 3.51
N TYR A 189 0.62 4.35 4.27
CA TYR A 189 -0.71 3.74 4.31
C TYR A 189 -1.37 4.15 5.62
N PHE A 190 -2.39 4.95 5.51
CA PHE A 190 -3.19 5.43 6.62
C PHE A 190 -4.38 4.49 6.83
N GLY A 191 -4.38 3.71 7.90
CA GLY A 191 -5.50 2.86 8.26
C GLY A 191 -6.69 3.71 8.71
N TYR A 192 -7.84 3.53 8.09
CA TYR A 192 -9.08 4.18 8.51
C TYR A 192 -9.97 3.23 9.30
N SER A 193 -10.10 1.99 8.85
CA SER A 193 -10.81 0.95 9.58
C SER A 193 -9.96 0.34 10.69
N ASP A 194 -10.62 -0.25 11.65
CA ASP A 194 -9.99 -0.86 12.81
C ASP A 194 -9.59 -2.32 12.51
N MET A 195 -8.43 -2.75 12.99
CA MET A 195 -7.99 -4.15 12.94
C MET A 195 -8.85 -5.03 13.85
N MET A 196 -9.29 -4.50 14.99
CA MET A 196 -10.19 -5.17 15.92
C MET A 196 -11.61 -4.61 15.78
N ARG A 197 -12.63 -5.47 15.93
CA ARG A 197 -14.03 -5.07 15.73
C ARG A 197 -14.55 -4.23 16.88
N ASN A 198 -15.02 -3.04 16.60
CA ASN A 198 -15.69 -2.15 17.57
C ASN A 198 -17.01 -2.70 18.10
N ARG A 199 -17.64 -3.63 17.39
CA ARG A 199 -18.91 -4.26 17.81
C ARG A 199 -18.78 -4.93 19.17
N ASN A 200 -17.59 -5.42 19.48
CA ASN A 200 -17.28 -6.12 20.72
C ASN A 200 -16.40 -5.30 21.65
N LYS A 201 -16.62 -3.97 21.71
CA LYS A 201 -15.91 -3.08 22.63
C LYS A 201 -16.02 -3.49 24.11
N TYR A 202 -17.00 -4.33 24.45
CA TYR A 202 -17.20 -4.92 25.76
C TYR A 202 -16.83 -6.40 25.80
N TYR A 203 -16.15 -6.91 24.77
CA TYR A 203 -15.71 -8.29 24.73
C TYR A 203 -14.76 -8.57 25.89
N ASP A 204 -15.18 -9.49 26.76
CA ASP A 204 -14.40 -9.93 27.89
C ASP A 204 -13.44 -11.05 27.47
N ASN A 205 -12.16 -10.80 27.64
CA ASN A 205 -11.10 -11.74 27.31
C ASN A 205 -10.80 -12.77 28.42
N LYS A 206 -11.64 -12.85 29.47
CA LYS A 206 -11.39 -13.76 30.59
C LYS A 206 -11.32 -15.23 30.18
N THR A 207 -12.05 -15.60 29.15
CA THR A 207 -12.10 -16.96 28.61
C THR A 207 -11.08 -17.22 27.52
N ASP A 208 -10.40 -16.19 27.00
CA ASP A 208 -9.39 -16.31 25.98
C ASP A 208 -8.01 -16.61 26.58
N ASP A 209 -7.14 -17.17 25.76
CA ASP A 209 -5.72 -17.30 26.11
C ASP A 209 -5.09 -15.89 26.22
N LYS A 210 -4.79 -15.50 27.47
CA LYS A 210 -4.16 -14.20 27.78
C LYS A 210 -2.77 -14.05 27.13
N ASN A 211 -2.10 -15.14 26.80
CA ASN A 211 -0.80 -15.11 26.15
C ASN A 211 -0.95 -14.71 24.68
N GLU A 212 -2.02 -15.21 24.02
CA GLU A 212 -2.33 -14.89 22.64
C GLU A 212 -2.95 -13.48 22.50
N ASN A 213 -3.76 -13.06 23.45
CA ASN A 213 -4.44 -11.78 23.43
C ASN A 213 -4.51 -11.13 24.82
N PRO A 214 -3.56 -10.26 25.16
CA PRO A 214 -3.46 -9.65 26.48
C PRO A 214 -4.44 -8.50 26.73
N PHE A 215 -5.25 -8.10 25.75
CA PHE A 215 -6.27 -7.08 25.96
C PHE A 215 -7.39 -7.65 26.83
N TYR A 216 -7.66 -7.01 27.94
CA TYR A 216 -8.82 -7.31 28.78
C TYR A 216 -10.12 -6.93 28.07
N LEU A 217 -10.14 -5.74 27.48
CA LEU A 217 -11.23 -5.25 26.63
C LEU A 217 -10.69 -4.91 25.24
N THR A 218 -11.47 -5.19 24.20
CA THR A 218 -11.10 -4.80 22.84
C THR A 218 -11.00 -3.28 22.73
N PRO A 219 -9.91 -2.73 22.19
CA PRO A 219 -9.79 -1.29 21.97
C PRO A 219 -10.95 -0.74 21.14
N LEU A 220 -11.39 0.47 21.47
CA LEU A 220 -12.44 1.19 20.72
C LEU A 220 -12.00 1.53 19.29
N ARG A 221 -10.72 1.84 19.13
CA ARG A 221 -10.08 2.09 17.82
C ARG A 221 -8.75 1.36 17.75
N SER A 222 -8.46 0.81 16.58
CA SER A 222 -7.23 0.06 16.33
C SER A 222 -6.77 0.12 14.86
N PRO A 223 -6.82 1.28 14.19
CA PRO A 223 -6.32 1.37 12.82
C PRO A 223 -4.80 1.19 12.78
N VAL A 224 -4.31 0.57 11.70
CA VAL A 224 -2.88 0.29 11.51
C VAL A 224 -2.33 1.10 10.37
N ASP A 225 -1.25 1.82 10.65
CA ASP A 225 -0.53 2.64 9.69
C ASP A 225 0.78 1.97 9.29
N ASN A 226 1.22 2.20 8.04
CA ASN A 226 2.48 1.67 7.55
C ASN A 226 3.21 2.72 6.72
N LEU A 227 4.52 2.81 6.90
CA LEU A 227 5.42 3.54 6.02
C LEU A 227 6.32 2.53 5.32
N MET A 228 6.24 2.48 4.00
CA MET A 228 7.00 1.53 3.17
C MET A 228 7.89 2.27 2.19
N ILE A 229 9.14 1.81 2.10
CA ILE A 229 10.08 2.20 1.06
C ILE A 229 10.27 0.99 0.16
N THR A 230 10.01 1.16 -1.13
CA THR A 230 10.02 0.06 -2.08
C THR A 230 10.83 0.41 -3.32
N PHE A 231 11.48 -0.61 -3.87
CA PHE A 231 12.07 -0.62 -5.17
C PHE A 231 11.10 -1.25 -6.16
N ARG A 232 11.08 -0.73 -7.39
CA ARG A 232 10.18 -1.17 -8.46
C ARG A 232 10.97 -1.44 -9.73
N VAL A 233 10.67 -2.57 -10.38
CA VAL A 233 11.16 -2.88 -11.73
C VAL A 233 9.94 -3.12 -12.60
N GLY A 234 9.78 -2.34 -13.66
CA GLY A 234 8.62 -2.37 -14.51
C GLY A 234 8.94 -2.55 -15.99
N PHE A 235 7.96 -3.06 -16.71
CA PHE A 235 7.97 -3.17 -18.16
C PHE A 235 6.81 -2.37 -18.75
N ARG A 236 7.12 -1.54 -19.74
CA ARG A 236 6.18 -0.66 -20.43
C ARG A 236 5.70 -1.32 -21.72
N PHE A 237 4.38 -1.51 -21.81
CA PHE A 237 3.70 -1.99 -23.00
C PHE A 237 3.22 -0.80 -23.84
N ASN A 238 3.19 -0.94 -25.17
CA ASN A 238 2.73 0.10 -26.09
C ASN A 238 3.44 1.46 -25.95
N SER A 239 4.76 1.43 -25.78
CA SER A 239 5.55 2.64 -25.95
C SER A 239 5.63 2.96 -27.45
N VAL A 240 4.58 3.52 -28.04
CA VAL A 240 4.77 4.45 -29.15
C VAL A 240 5.67 5.52 -28.57
N GLY A 241 6.88 5.67 -29.12
CA GLY A 241 7.90 6.46 -28.47
C GLY A 241 7.33 7.80 -28.01
N PHE A 242 7.44 8.10 -26.73
CA PHE A 242 7.06 9.42 -26.19
C PHE A 242 7.77 10.51 -26.99
N ASP A 243 8.95 10.19 -27.53
CA ASP A 243 9.70 11.06 -28.45
C ASP A 243 8.99 11.26 -29.81
N GLU A 244 8.37 10.22 -30.41
CA GLU A 244 7.61 10.36 -31.64
C GLU A 244 6.30 11.14 -31.47
N TRP A 245 5.65 11.00 -30.31
CA TRP A 245 4.41 11.75 -30.04
C TRP A 245 4.70 13.24 -29.83
N PHE A 246 5.76 13.57 -29.10
CA PHE A 246 6.24 14.95 -28.93
C PHE A 246 6.66 15.58 -30.25
N VAL A 247 7.42 14.85 -31.06
CA VAL A 247 7.84 15.28 -32.37
C VAL A 247 6.64 15.43 -33.32
N LYS A 248 5.67 14.52 -33.28
CA LYS A 248 4.42 14.64 -34.06
C LYS A 248 3.56 15.83 -33.62
N ARG A 249 3.48 16.12 -32.32
CA ARG A 249 2.73 17.25 -31.80
C ARG A 249 3.41 18.58 -32.17
N GLN A 250 4.71 18.71 -31.98
CA GLN A 250 5.47 19.90 -32.44
C GLN A 250 5.39 20.13 -33.96
N LYS A 251 5.44 19.05 -34.75
CA LYS A 251 5.22 19.17 -36.21
C LYS A 251 3.78 19.60 -36.53
N ARG A 252 2.77 19.14 -35.83
CA ARG A 252 1.37 19.58 -36.03
C ARG A 252 1.19 21.03 -35.64
N GLU A 253 1.69 21.46 -34.47
CA GLU A 253 1.61 22.86 -34.02
C GLU A 253 2.36 23.78 -35.01
N LYS A 254 3.56 23.41 -35.46
CA LYS A 254 4.33 24.16 -36.44
C LYS A 254 3.63 24.22 -37.81
N ASN A 255 2.99 23.14 -38.25
CA ASN A 255 2.22 23.13 -39.49
C ASN A 255 0.94 23.95 -39.37
N GLN A 256 0.29 24.01 -38.19
CA GLN A 256 -0.87 24.87 -37.98
C GLN A 256 -0.49 26.35 -37.94
N GLU A 257 0.65 26.71 -37.37
CA GLU A 257 1.17 28.08 -37.39
C GLU A 257 1.52 28.50 -38.84
N VAL A 258 2.16 27.66 -39.58
CA VAL A 258 2.49 27.93 -41.02
C VAL A 258 1.21 28.05 -41.87
N PHE A 259 0.15 27.30 -41.55
CA PHE A 259 -1.14 27.44 -42.24
C PHE A 259 -1.85 28.76 -41.89
N LYS A 260 -1.77 29.23 -40.65
CA LYS A 260 -2.31 30.53 -40.23
C LYS A 260 -1.60 31.71 -40.94
N PHE A 261 -0.28 31.67 -41.03
CA PHE A 261 0.50 32.69 -41.71
C PHE A 261 0.30 32.74 -43.27
N ARG A 262 -0.34 31.72 -43.88
CA ARG A 262 -0.65 31.70 -45.31
C ARG A 262 -2.06 32.19 -45.66
N LEU A 263 -2.90 32.41 -44.66
CA LEU A 263 -4.28 32.84 -44.82
C LEU A 263 -4.50 34.32 -44.45
N ASP A 264 -3.46 34.99 -43.91
CA ASP A 264 -3.35 36.43 -43.72
C ASP A 264 -2.46 37.05 -44.82
#